data_3fe61f64da130e7ba5c835d57335df80
#
_entry.id   3fe61f64da130e7ba5c835d57335df80
#
_cell.length_a   1.000
_cell.length_b   1.000
_cell.length_c   1.000
_cell.angle_alpha   90.00
_cell.angle_beta   90.00
_cell.angle_gamma   90.00
#
_symmetry.space_group_name_H-M   'P 1'
#
loop_
_entity.id
_entity.type
_entity.pdbx_description
1 polymer ?
#
loop_
_entity_poly.entity_id
_entity_poly.type
_entity_poly.pdbx_seq_one_letter_code
_entity_poly.pdbx_strand_id
1 'polypeptide(L)'
;RPVGNFFLTNIHRVYQSKDIEPSVEDEDTMSYFLGKRWTGKTTDSGVDLGQIVRNIDELVVFNDEAHHIHDSRLAWFKSIQDIHNNLKQRGKYLSLQVDVTATPRHDNGAIFVQTVSDYPLVEAIWQDVVKHPVLPDAPSRAKLVENQSLKYVERYADFIHLGIEEWRKAYAENEKLGKKAILFVMTDVTDSCDEVAEYLETICPDLQGAVLTIHTNRSGDIPESESSPQKREELEKLRQQANAIDSWESPYNAIVSVLMLKEGWDVRNVTTIVGLRAYSSQSN
;
A
#
# COMPACT_ATOMS: atom_id res chain seq x y z
N ARG A 1 36.86 -12.84 -11.66
CA ARG A 1 35.80 -13.86 -11.42
C ARG A 1 34.79 -13.25 -10.49
N PRO A 2 33.49 -13.41 -10.73
CA PRO A 2 32.49 -13.00 -9.74
C PRO A 2 32.73 -13.79 -8.45
N VAL A 3 32.72 -13.10 -7.32
CA VAL A 3 33.02 -13.67 -6.02
C VAL A 3 31.76 -14.16 -5.31
N GLY A 4 30.59 -13.94 -5.91
CA GLY A 4 29.30 -14.35 -5.36
C GLY A 4 28.18 -14.32 -6.39
N ASN A 5 27.01 -14.81 -5.99
CA ASN A 5 25.77 -14.75 -6.76
C ASN A 5 24.80 -13.81 -6.05
N PHE A 6 24.07 -13.03 -6.84
CA PHE A 6 22.99 -12.18 -6.35
C PHE A 6 21.65 -12.69 -6.92
N PHE A 7 20.69 -12.93 -6.04
CA PHE A 7 19.35 -13.37 -6.39
C PHE A 7 18.35 -12.33 -5.95
N LEU A 8 17.62 -11.75 -6.89
CA LEU A 8 16.44 -10.94 -6.63
C LEU A 8 15.22 -11.82 -6.76
N THR A 9 14.46 -11.99 -5.69
CA THR A 9 13.34 -12.94 -5.70
C THR A 9 12.24 -12.50 -4.74
N ASN A 10 11.04 -12.99 -4.99
CA ASN A 10 9.95 -12.93 -4.03
C ASN A 10 10.03 -14.13 -3.09
N ILE A 11 9.63 -13.95 -1.84
CA ILE A 11 9.66 -14.97 -0.79
C ILE A 11 8.90 -16.26 -1.18
N HIS A 12 7.83 -16.15 -1.95
CA HIS A 12 7.05 -17.30 -2.44
C HIS A 12 7.87 -18.31 -3.26
N ARG A 13 8.99 -17.89 -3.85
CA ARG A 13 9.89 -18.78 -4.59
C ARG A 13 10.88 -19.51 -3.70
N VAL A 14 10.94 -19.17 -2.43
CA VAL A 14 11.86 -19.74 -1.44
C VAL A 14 11.15 -20.77 -0.55
N TYR A 15 9.81 -20.79 -0.57
CA TYR A 15 9.02 -21.78 0.19
C TYR A 15 9.26 -23.21 -0.31
N GLN A 16 9.35 -24.14 0.62
CA GLN A 16 9.19 -25.55 0.28
C GLN A 16 7.71 -25.85 0.07
N SER A 17 7.38 -26.41 -1.09
CA SER A 17 6.02 -26.57 -1.60
C SER A 17 5.15 -27.59 -0.85
N LYS A 18 5.54 -28.09 0.33
CA LYS A 18 4.79 -29.13 1.04
C LYS A 18 4.34 -28.82 2.47
N ASP A 19 4.92 -27.81 3.14
CA ASP A 19 4.71 -27.63 4.57
C ASP A 19 4.29 -26.22 5.02
N ILE A 20 4.23 -25.25 4.13
CA ILE A 20 3.84 -23.88 4.48
C ILE A 20 2.81 -23.41 3.46
N GLU A 21 1.55 -23.53 3.79
CA GLU A 21 0.52 -22.76 3.11
C GLU A 21 0.68 -21.32 3.56
N PRO A 22 0.93 -20.35 2.64
CA PRO A 22 0.95 -18.94 2.99
C PRO A 22 -0.41 -18.59 3.60
N SER A 23 -0.39 -17.76 4.64
CA SER A 23 -1.65 -17.24 5.18
C SER A 23 -2.34 -16.40 4.11
N VAL A 24 -3.66 -16.42 4.10
CA VAL A 24 -4.48 -15.62 3.17
C VAL A 24 -4.08 -14.14 3.21
N GLU A 25 -3.65 -13.64 4.37
CA GLU A 25 -3.17 -12.26 4.56
C GLU A 25 -1.87 -11.94 3.80
N ASP A 26 -0.94 -12.90 3.69
CA ASP A 26 0.33 -12.69 2.95
C ASP A 26 0.14 -12.66 1.43
N GLU A 27 -0.75 -13.51 0.90
CA GLU A 27 -1.01 -13.58 -0.54
C GLU A 27 -1.88 -12.41 -1.02
N ASP A 28 -2.90 -12.02 -0.25
CA ASP A 28 -3.85 -10.98 -0.66
C ASP A 28 -3.22 -9.59 -0.65
N THR A 29 -2.40 -9.27 0.35
CA THR A 29 -1.77 -7.96 0.44
C THR A 29 -0.78 -7.73 -0.70
N MET A 30 0.06 -8.70 -0.99
CA MET A 30 1.07 -8.59 -2.04
C MET A 30 0.47 -8.69 -3.44
N SER A 31 -0.53 -9.54 -3.66
CA SER A 31 -1.17 -9.64 -4.98
C SER A 31 -2.09 -8.47 -5.28
N TYR A 32 -2.61 -7.79 -4.28
CA TYR A 32 -3.39 -6.57 -4.47
C TYR A 32 -2.55 -5.42 -5.08
N PHE A 33 -1.31 -5.24 -4.63
CA PHE A 33 -0.45 -4.12 -5.08
C PHE A 33 0.50 -4.45 -6.21
N LEU A 34 1.09 -5.63 -6.19
CA LEU A 34 2.09 -6.03 -7.19
C LEU A 34 1.46 -6.75 -8.39
N GLY A 35 0.13 -6.92 -8.36
CA GLY A 35 -0.56 -7.74 -9.36
C GLY A 35 -0.36 -9.23 -9.07
N LYS A 36 -1.18 -10.04 -9.73
CA LYS A 36 -1.07 -11.48 -9.64
C LYS A 36 0.32 -11.93 -10.06
N ARG A 37 0.88 -12.92 -9.34
CA ARG A 37 2.10 -13.62 -9.75
C ARG A 37 2.19 -13.66 -11.27
N TRP A 38 3.19 -13.01 -11.83
CA TRP A 38 3.46 -13.19 -13.23
C TRP A 38 3.82 -14.66 -13.49
N THR A 39 2.89 -15.41 -14.00
CA THR A 39 3.08 -16.80 -14.44
C THR A 39 3.74 -16.88 -15.82
N GLY A 40 3.98 -15.74 -16.47
CA GLY A 40 4.67 -15.63 -17.73
C GLY A 40 6.19 -15.67 -17.54
N LYS A 41 6.79 -16.71 -18.10
CA LYS A 41 8.22 -16.88 -18.44
C LYS A 41 9.21 -15.97 -17.72
N THR A 42 9.54 -16.30 -16.49
CA THR A 42 10.84 -15.90 -15.95
C THR A 42 11.90 -16.78 -16.61
N THR A 43 13.01 -16.20 -17.01
CA THR A 43 14.17 -16.88 -17.61
C THR A 43 14.64 -18.09 -16.78
N ASP A 44 14.27 -18.14 -15.50
CA ASP A 44 14.71 -19.14 -14.53
C ASP A 44 13.54 -19.96 -13.92
N SER A 45 12.48 -20.20 -14.65
CA SER A 45 11.32 -20.95 -14.15
C SER A 45 11.64 -22.42 -13.77
N GLY A 46 12.79 -22.95 -14.20
CA GLY A 46 13.28 -24.28 -13.83
C GLY A 46 14.23 -24.30 -12.63
N VAL A 47 14.56 -23.15 -12.05
CA VAL A 47 15.51 -23.07 -10.92
C VAL A 47 14.74 -23.07 -9.61
N ASP A 48 14.96 -24.07 -8.78
CA ASP A 48 14.47 -24.14 -7.41
C ASP A 48 15.37 -23.28 -6.50
N LEU A 49 15.00 -22.01 -6.31
CA LEU A 49 15.74 -21.11 -5.45
C LEU A 49 15.74 -21.56 -3.98
N GLY A 50 14.67 -22.20 -3.53
CA GLY A 50 14.60 -22.75 -2.19
C GLY A 50 15.69 -23.80 -1.96
N GLN A 51 15.91 -24.68 -2.93
CA GLN A 51 16.98 -25.67 -2.87
C GLN A 51 18.37 -25.03 -2.96
N ILE A 52 18.56 -24.03 -3.81
CA ILE A 52 19.83 -23.32 -3.95
C ILE A 52 20.25 -22.67 -2.65
N VAL A 53 19.37 -21.84 -2.04
CA VAL A 53 19.71 -21.09 -0.81
C VAL A 53 19.99 -22.02 0.36
N ARG A 54 19.36 -23.20 0.41
CA ARG A 54 19.62 -24.21 1.43
C ARG A 54 20.96 -24.94 1.23
N ASN A 55 21.53 -24.90 0.06
CA ASN A 55 22.80 -25.55 -0.29
C ASN A 55 24.00 -24.60 -0.31
N ILE A 56 23.80 -23.29 -0.17
CA ILE A 56 24.86 -22.28 -0.10
C ILE A 56 25.56 -22.37 1.25
N ASP A 57 26.88 -22.16 1.25
CA ASP A 57 27.69 -22.20 2.48
C ASP A 57 27.70 -20.88 3.23
N GLU A 58 27.55 -19.78 2.53
CA GLU A 58 27.53 -18.45 3.08
C GLU A 58 26.40 -17.67 2.41
N LEU A 59 25.43 -17.21 3.20
CA LEU A 59 24.24 -16.54 2.74
C LEU A 59 24.06 -15.21 3.48
N VAL A 60 23.85 -14.15 2.71
CA VAL A 60 23.38 -12.85 3.19
C VAL A 60 21.98 -12.64 2.62
N VAL A 61 21.07 -12.23 3.48
CA VAL A 61 19.66 -11.95 3.10
C VAL A 61 19.37 -10.50 3.34
N PHE A 62 18.81 -9.83 2.32
CA PHE A 62 18.22 -8.51 2.43
C PHE A 62 16.71 -8.65 2.27
N ASN A 63 15.97 -8.19 3.25
CA ASN A 63 14.52 -8.21 3.25
C ASN A 63 13.98 -6.79 3.11
N ASP A 64 13.19 -6.56 2.08
CA ASP A 64 12.39 -5.35 1.95
C ASP A 64 11.03 -5.58 2.62
N GLU A 65 10.39 -4.53 3.11
CA GLU A 65 9.14 -4.59 3.90
C GLU A 65 9.23 -5.58 5.08
N ALA A 66 10.35 -5.53 5.76
CA ALA A 66 10.73 -6.54 6.76
C ALA A 66 9.86 -6.58 8.03
N HIS A 67 8.92 -5.64 8.20
CA HIS A 67 7.94 -5.73 9.28
C HIS A 67 7.10 -7.02 9.21
N HIS A 68 6.88 -7.57 8.02
CA HIS A 68 6.23 -8.87 7.84
C HIS A 68 7.06 -10.06 8.34
N ILE A 69 8.39 -9.94 8.41
CA ILE A 69 9.27 -11.04 8.86
C ILE A 69 9.20 -11.25 10.36
N HIS A 70 8.90 -10.21 11.11
CA HIS A 70 8.91 -10.26 12.57
C HIS A 70 7.62 -10.84 13.19
N ASP A 71 6.61 -11.18 12.38
CA ASP A 71 5.47 -11.98 12.82
C ASP A 71 5.77 -13.47 12.63
N SER A 72 5.89 -14.18 13.74
CA SER A 72 6.20 -15.62 13.75
C SER A 72 5.10 -16.50 13.13
N ARG A 73 3.91 -15.96 12.93
CA ARG A 73 2.78 -16.65 12.28
C ARG A 73 2.94 -16.69 10.78
N LEU A 74 3.61 -15.69 10.20
CA LEU A 74 3.72 -15.50 8.77
C LEU A 74 4.70 -16.51 8.13
N ALA A 75 4.40 -16.86 6.90
CA ALA A 75 5.21 -17.76 6.09
C ALA A 75 6.63 -17.20 5.87
N TRP A 76 6.77 -15.89 5.84
CA TRP A 76 8.04 -15.21 5.65
C TRP A 76 9.02 -15.50 6.80
N PHE A 77 8.59 -15.28 8.05
CA PHE A 77 9.39 -15.63 9.23
C PHE A 77 9.79 -17.12 9.22
N LYS A 78 8.82 -18.00 8.96
CA LYS A 78 9.05 -19.44 8.92
C LYS A 78 10.08 -19.84 7.86
N SER A 79 10.04 -19.21 6.68
CA SER A 79 10.99 -19.49 5.61
C SER A 79 12.42 -19.08 5.94
N ILE A 80 12.61 -17.90 6.53
CA ILE A 80 13.95 -17.47 7.00
C ILE A 80 14.48 -18.39 8.09
N GLN A 81 13.61 -18.76 9.03
CA GLN A 81 13.96 -19.68 10.10
C GLN A 81 14.30 -21.08 9.57
N ASP A 82 13.57 -21.59 8.58
CA ASP A 82 13.83 -22.85 7.92
C ASP A 82 15.19 -22.83 7.20
N ILE A 83 15.50 -21.79 6.45
CA ILE A 83 16.81 -21.59 5.82
C ILE A 83 17.91 -21.60 6.88
N HIS A 84 17.75 -20.84 7.96
CA HIS A 84 18.72 -20.82 9.06
C HIS A 84 18.93 -22.20 9.68
N ASN A 85 17.85 -22.93 9.96
CA ASN A 85 17.93 -24.27 10.56
C ASN A 85 18.62 -25.28 9.63
N ASN A 86 18.34 -25.24 8.33
CA ASN A 86 19.00 -26.08 7.32
C ASN A 86 20.52 -25.79 7.25
N LEU A 87 20.91 -24.52 7.26
CA LEU A 87 22.33 -24.14 7.31
C LEU A 87 23.00 -24.64 8.59
N LYS A 88 22.32 -24.47 9.74
CA LYS A 88 22.84 -24.90 11.05
C LYS A 88 23.07 -26.41 11.14
N GLN A 89 22.17 -27.23 10.58
CA GLN A 89 22.34 -28.69 10.51
C GLN A 89 23.62 -29.11 9.76
N ARG A 90 24.09 -28.28 8.85
CA ARG A 90 25.32 -28.48 8.07
C ARG A 90 26.54 -27.78 8.69
N GLY A 91 26.42 -27.25 9.90
CA GLY A 91 27.48 -26.49 10.56
C GLY A 91 27.77 -25.13 9.94
N LYS A 92 26.78 -24.59 9.18
CA LYS A 92 26.81 -23.28 8.55
C LYS A 92 25.81 -22.35 9.22
N TYR A 93 25.87 -21.06 8.87
CA TYR A 93 25.00 -20.06 9.46
C TYR A 93 24.56 -19.06 8.39
N LEU A 94 23.43 -18.43 8.62
CA LEU A 94 23.08 -17.19 7.93
C LEU A 94 24.12 -16.13 8.34
N SER A 95 24.92 -15.67 7.39
CA SER A 95 26.05 -14.78 7.69
C SER A 95 25.60 -13.40 8.12
N LEU A 96 24.54 -12.89 7.47
CA LEU A 96 23.94 -11.60 7.78
C LEU A 96 22.49 -11.59 7.28
N GLN A 97 21.62 -11.00 8.10
CA GLN A 97 20.28 -10.59 7.68
C GLN A 97 20.17 -9.07 7.84
N VAL A 98 19.74 -8.40 6.81
CA VAL A 98 19.49 -6.96 6.80
C VAL A 98 18.02 -6.76 6.46
N ASP A 99 17.32 -6.13 7.38
CA ASP A 99 15.89 -5.85 7.30
C ASP A 99 15.70 -4.36 7.02
N VAL A 100 14.96 -4.04 5.95
CA VAL A 100 14.60 -2.69 5.56
C VAL A 100 13.08 -2.55 5.66
N THR A 101 12.60 -1.53 6.35
CA THR A 101 11.17 -1.28 6.50
C THR A 101 10.90 0.17 6.85
N ALA A 102 9.76 0.69 6.40
CA ALA A 102 9.25 1.98 6.81
C ALA A 102 8.67 1.97 8.24
N THR A 103 8.33 0.79 8.77
CA THR A 103 7.67 0.62 10.08
C THR A 103 8.45 -0.39 10.94
N PRO A 104 9.58 0.01 11.56
CA PRO A 104 10.45 -0.90 12.33
C PRO A 104 9.85 -1.22 13.71
N ARG A 105 8.62 -1.74 13.74
CA ARG A 105 7.90 -2.07 14.98
C ARG A 105 7.25 -3.44 14.88
N HIS A 106 7.22 -4.13 16.00
CA HIS A 106 6.41 -5.32 16.20
C HIS A 106 4.94 -4.96 16.44
N ASP A 107 4.03 -5.92 16.29
CA ASP A 107 2.58 -5.75 16.54
C ASP A 107 2.25 -5.20 17.94
N ASN A 108 3.12 -5.44 18.92
CA ASN A 108 3.00 -4.90 20.28
C ASN A 108 3.54 -3.47 20.44
N GLY A 109 3.95 -2.82 19.35
CA GLY A 109 4.51 -1.48 19.32
C GLY A 109 5.99 -1.37 19.71
N ALA A 110 6.64 -2.46 20.08
CA ALA A 110 8.08 -2.46 20.41
C ALA A 110 8.90 -2.23 19.13
N ILE A 111 9.92 -1.38 19.22
CA ILE A 111 10.85 -1.13 18.11
C ILE A 111 11.76 -2.36 17.92
N PHE A 112 12.13 -2.64 16.66
CA PHE A 112 13.07 -3.72 16.35
C PHE A 112 14.40 -3.52 17.06
N VAL A 113 14.95 -4.61 17.58
CA VAL A 113 16.26 -4.61 18.22
C VAL A 113 17.34 -4.45 17.13
N GLN A 114 18.42 -3.76 17.46
CA GLN A 114 19.57 -3.57 16.57
C GLN A 114 19.26 -2.71 15.31
N THR A 115 18.45 -1.68 15.45
CA THR A 115 18.30 -0.67 14.40
C THR A 115 19.65 0.01 14.16
N VAL A 116 20.19 -0.15 12.95
CA VAL A 116 21.51 0.39 12.56
C VAL A 116 21.37 1.81 12.02
N SER A 117 20.31 2.06 11.28
CA SER A 117 20.01 3.37 10.72
C SER A 117 18.51 3.60 10.78
N ASP A 118 18.12 4.80 11.16
CA ASP A 118 16.74 5.25 11.19
C ASP A 118 16.65 6.58 10.42
N TYR A 119 15.62 6.70 9.57
CA TYR A 119 15.32 7.93 8.86
C TYR A 119 13.84 8.27 9.10
N PRO A 120 13.54 8.95 10.22
CA PRO A 120 12.17 9.20 10.63
C PRO A 120 11.44 10.16 9.67
N LEU A 121 10.12 10.00 9.57
CA LEU A 121 9.25 10.82 8.73
C LEU A 121 9.45 12.34 8.98
N VAL A 122 9.68 12.72 10.23
CA VAL A 122 9.91 14.13 10.60
C VAL A 122 11.16 14.68 9.92
N GLU A 123 12.22 13.90 9.85
CA GLU A 123 13.46 14.29 9.16
C GLU A 123 13.24 14.38 7.64
N ALA A 124 12.54 13.40 7.07
CA ALA A 124 12.18 13.37 5.66
C ALA A 124 11.33 14.60 5.25
N ILE A 125 10.42 15.04 6.13
CA ILE A 125 9.63 16.26 5.95
C ILE A 125 10.52 17.50 6.01
N TRP A 126 11.44 17.60 6.98
CA TRP A 126 12.35 18.76 7.11
C TRP A 126 13.34 18.87 5.96
N GLN A 127 13.70 17.77 5.33
CA GLN A 127 14.58 17.73 4.16
C GLN A 127 13.83 17.84 2.83
N ASP A 128 12.52 18.11 2.85
CA ASP A 128 11.66 18.21 1.67
C ASP A 128 11.64 16.94 0.78
N VAL A 129 11.99 15.79 1.35
CA VAL A 129 11.90 14.48 0.67
C VAL A 129 10.45 14.00 0.61
N VAL A 130 9.70 14.27 1.68
CA VAL A 130 8.27 13.98 1.79
C VAL A 130 7.51 15.28 1.93
N LYS A 131 6.31 15.37 1.33
CA LYS A 131 5.43 16.52 1.42
C LYS A 131 5.12 16.88 2.87
N HIS A 132 5.17 18.16 3.18
CA HIS A 132 4.75 18.64 4.49
C HIS A 132 3.21 18.51 4.61
N PRO A 133 2.67 17.74 5.56
CA PRO A 133 1.24 17.67 5.79
C PRO A 133 0.73 18.98 6.40
N VAL A 134 -0.27 19.58 5.77
CA VAL A 134 -0.93 20.80 6.25
C VAL A 134 -2.33 20.42 6.71
N LEU A 135 -2.65 20.74 7.96
CA LEU A 135 -3.99 20.61 8.50
C LEU A 135 -4.76 21.91 8.31
N PRO A 136 -6.09 21.86 8.19
CA PRO A 136 -6.91 23.06 8.18
C PRO A 136 -6.64 23.92 9.42
N ASP A 137 -6.69 25.23 9.27
CA ASP A 137 -6.53 26.16 10.38
C ASP A 137 -7.63 26.01 11.45
N ALA A 138 -7.44 26.60 12.61
CA ALA A 138 -8.37 26.46 13.71
C ALA A 138 -9.79 27.00 13.38
N PRO A 139 -9.97 28.15 12.68
CA PRO A 139 -11.29 28.58 12.21
C PRO A 139 -11.96 27.64 11.24
N SER A 140 -11.23 27.06 10.29
CA SER A 140 -11.76 26.07 9.34
C SER A 140 -12.15 24.77 10.03
N ARG A 141 -11.31 24.28 10.94
CA ARG A 141 -11.65 23.08 11.75
C ARG A 141 -12.88 23.28 12.63
N ALA A 142 -13.07 24.48 13.16
CA ALA A 142 -14.26 24.77 14.01
C ALA A 142 -15.58 24.73 13.22
N LYS A 143 -15.53 24.82 11.90
CA LYS A 143 -16.72 24.71 11.03
C LYS A 143 -17.01 23.26 10.62
N LEU A 144 -16.07 22.34 10.79
CA LEU A 144 -16.25 20.95 10.43
C LEU A 144 -17.14 20.27 11.47
N VAL A 145 -18.38 20.02 11.08
CA VAL A 145 -19.37 19.37 11.92
C VAL A 145 -19.80 18.07 11.27
N GLU A 146 -19.76 16.99 12.04
CA GLU A 146 -20.39 15.73 11.65
C GLU A 146 -21.89 15.85 11.92
N ASN A 147 -22.69 15.98 10.86
CA ASN A 147 -24.12 16.11 10.98
C ASN A 147 -24.78 14.77 11.34
N GLN A 148 -25.85 14.82 12.11
CA GLN A 148 -26.66 13.63 12.45
C GLN A 148 -27.63 13.29 11.30
N SER A 149 -27.09 12.93 10.12
CA SER A 149 -27.88 12.47 9.00
C SER A 149 -27.73 10.98 8.77
N LEU A 150 -28.77 10.34 8.23
CA LEU A 150 -28.72 8.94 7.78
C LEU A 150 -27.92 8.79 6.48
N LYS A 151 -27.88 9.83 5.64
CA LYS A 151 -27.07 9.84 4.42
C LYS A 151 -25.64 10.19 4.74
N TYR A 152 -24.73 9.40 4.24
CA TYR A 152 -23.30 9.52 4.50
C TYR A 152 -22.73 10.87 4.04
N VAL A 153 -23.04 11.29 2.82
CA VAL A 153 -22.57 12.57 2.26
C VAL A 153 -23.11 13.78 3.02
N GLU A 154 -24.36 13.73 3.51
CA GLU A 154 -24.92 14.81 4.33
C GLU A 154 -24.25 14.90 5.69
N ARG A 155 -23.87 13.75 6.27
CA ARG A 155 -23.13 13.67 7.53
C ARG A 155 -21.78 14.36 7.44
N TYR A 156 -21.07 14.18 6.33
CA TYR A 156 -19.72 14.69 6.14
C TYR A 156 -19.61 15.82 5.12
N ALA A 157 -20.73 16.52 4.84
CA ALA A 157 -20.79 17.56 3.81
C ALA A 157 -19.71 18.65 4.00
N ASP A 158 -19.54 19.14 5.23
CA ASP A 158 -18.56 20.20 5.54
C ASP A 158 -17.12 19.75 5.25
N PHE A 159 -16.80 18.48 5.53
CA PHE A 159 -15.48 17.89 5.26
C PHE A 159 -15.23 17.75 3.76
N ILE A 160 -16.24 17.31 3.01
CA ILE A 160 -16.15 17.15 1.55
C ILE A 160 -15.99 18.51 0.87
N HIS A 161 -16.79 19.49 1.27
CA HIS A 161 -16.73 20.86 0.72
C HIS A 161 -15.37 21.52 0.96
N LEU A 162 -14.85 21.45 2.19
CA LEU A 162 -13.52 21.95 2.52
C LEU A 162 -12.44 21.24 1.69
N GLY A 163 -12.56 19.91 1.55
CA GLY A 163 -11.64 19.12 0.74
C GLY A 163 -11.60 19.56 -0.73
N ILE A 164 -12.76 19.83 -1.32
CA ILE A 164 -12.86 20.34 -2.68
C ILE A 164 -12.24 21.74 -2.81
N GLU A 165 -12.49 22.63 -1.85
CA GLU A 165 -11.93 23.99 -1.86
C GLU A 165 -10.40 23.95 -1.79
N GLU A 166 -9.84 23.17 -0.90
CA GLU A 166 -8.39 23.02 -0.76
C GLU A 166 -7.75 22.33 -1.97
N TRP A 167 -8.42 21.30 -2.51
CA TRP A 167 -7.97 20.67 -3.74
C TRP A 167 -7.94 21.66 -4.94
N ARG A 168 -8.96 22.49 -5.10
CA ARG A 168 -8.99 23.49 -6.18
C ARG A 168 -7.83 24.47 -6.08
N LYS A 169 -7.50 24.92 -4.87
CA LYS A 169 -6.34 25.78 -4.63
C LYS A 169 -5.05 25.09 -5.04
N ALA A 170 -4.87 23.87 -4.53
CA ALA A 170 -3.71 23.03 -4.84
C ALA A 170 -3.61 22.71 -6.35
N TYR A 171 -4.75 22.43 -7.00
CA TYR A 171 -4.81 22.16 -8.43
C TYR A 171 -4.33 23.38 -9.24
N ALA A 172 -4.86 24.57 -8.96
CA ALA A 172 -4.47 25.80 -9.65
C ALA A 172 -2.99 26.18 -9.46
N GLU A 173 -2.41 25.83 -8.32
CA GLU A 173 -0.98 26.04 -8.06
C GLU A 173 -0.11 25.02 -8.78
N ASN A 174 -0.46 23.75 -8.72
CA ASN A 174 0.30 22.67 -9.37
C ASN A 174 0.23 22.74 -10.90
N GLU A 175 -0.91 23.15 -11.46
CA GLU A 175 -1.08 23.32 -12.89
C GLU A 175 -0.07 24.32 -13.48
N LYS A 176 0.21 25.42 -12.76
CA LYS A 176 1.24 26.40 -13.15
C LYS A 176 2.64 25.77 -13.23
N LEU A 177 2.86 24.70 -12.50
CA LEU A 177 4.11 23.93 -12.48
C LEU A 177 4.09 22.75 -13.44
N GLY A 178 3.03 22.61 -14.25
CA GLY A 178 2.84 21.48 -15.16
C GLY A 178 2.56 20.16 -14.44
N LYS A 179 2.11 20.21 -13.18
CA LYS A 179 1.78 19.03 -12.37
C LYS A 179 0.29 18.95 -12.15
N LYS A 180 -0.23 17.73 -12.12
CA LYS A 180 -1.61 17.44 -11.77
C LYS A 180 -1.76 17.36 -10.25
N ALA A 181 -2.89 17.75 -9.70
CA ALA A 181 -3.22 17.61 -8.29
C ALA A 181 -4.41 16.67 -8.12
N ILE A 182 -4.30 15.69 -7.24
CA ILE A 182 -5.30 14.65 -7.02
C ILE A 182 -5.94 14.84 -5.65
N LEU A 183 -7.28 14.80 -5.63
CA LEU A 183 -8.09 14.69 -4.42
C LEU A 183 -8.24 13.22 -4.04
N PHE A 184 -7.93 12.87 -2.79
CA PHE A 184 -8.12 11.51 -2.27
C PHE A 184 -9.13 11.53 -1.13
N VAL A 185 -10.24 10.79 -1.27
CA VAL A 185 -11.28 10.69 -0.26
C VAL A 185 -11.39 9.26 0.25
N MET A 186 -11.28 9.09 1.57
CA MET A 186 -11.40 7.79 2.23
C MET A 186 -12.74 7.66 2.93
N THR A 187 -13.44 6.56 2.68
CA THR A 187 -14.73 6.22 3.28
C THR A 187 -14.64 4.96 4.15
N ASP A 188 -15.71 4.56 4.78
CA ASP A 188 -15.79 3.42 5.67
C ASP A 188 -16.25 2.11 5.01
N VAL A 189 -17.16 2.20 4.04
CA VAL A 189 -17.73 1.04 3.33
C VAL A 189 -17.96 1.36 1.85
N THR A 190 -18.21 0.32 1.06
CA THR A 190 -18.38 0.40 -0.40
C THR A 190 -19.54 1.30 -0.81
N ASP A 191 -20.69 1.16 -0.15
CA ASP A 191 -21.87 1.96 -0.46
C ASP A 191 -21.62 3.46 -0.21
N SER A 192 -20.91 3.78 0.88
CA SER A 192 -20.47 5.16 1.15
C SER A 192 -19.49 5.70 0.11
N CYS A 193 -18.66 4.81 -0.45
CA CYS A 193 -17.71 5.17 -1.49
C CYS A 193 -18.44 5.61 -2.76
N ASP A 194 -19.46 4.86 -3.18
CA ASP A 194 -20.29 5.20 -4.35
C ASP A 194 -21.09 6.48 -4.13
N GLU A 195 -21.70 6.62 -2.93
CA GLU A 195 -22.47 7.82 -2.58
C GLU A 195 -21.58 9.09 -2.61
N VAL A 196 -20.36 8.99 -2.10
CA VAL A 196 -19.41 10.11 -2.12
C VAL A 196 -18.93 10.42 -3.53
N ALA A 197 -18.64 9.41 -4.35
CA ALA A 197 -18.21 9.61 -5.73
C ALA A 197 -19.29 10.34 -6.55
N GLU A 198 -20.53 9.88 -6.50
CA GLU A 198 -21.66 10.51 -7.16
C GLU A 198 -21.90 11.95 -6.66
N TYR A 199 -21.77 12.16 -5.35
CA TYR A 199 -21.91 13.48 -4.76
C TYR A 199 -20.82 14.44 -5.24
N LEU A 200 -19.55 14.02 -5.27
CA LEU A 200 -18.44 14.82 -5.79
C LEU A 200 -18.67 15.26 -7.23
N GLU A 201 -19.10 14.36 -8.11
CA GLU A 201 -19.40 14.67 -9.49
C GLU A 201 -20.60 15.63 -9.64
N THR A 202 -21.56 15.55 -8.74
CA THR A 202 -22.75 16.40 -8.75
C THR A 202 -22.45 17.83 -8.29
N ILE A 203 -21.68 18.00 -7.21
CA ILE A 203 -21.45 19.31 -6.61
C ILE A 203 -20.23 20.04 -7.18
N CYS A 204 -19.32 19.32 -7.83
CA CYS A 204 -18.07 19.86 -8.36
C CYS A 204 -17.96 19.64 -9.87
N PRO A 205 -18.27 20.62 -10.71
CA PRO A 205 -18.18 20.49 -12.18
C PRO A 205 -16.79 20.07 -12.67
N ASP A 206 -15.73 20.43 -11.95
CA ASP A 206 -14.34 20.07 -12.28
C ASP A 206 -14.05 18.57 -12.09
N LEU A 207 -14.91 17.87 -11.35
CA LEU A 207 -14.81 16.43 -11.07
C LEU A 207 -15.84 15.59 -11.84
N GLN A 208 -16.68 16.19 -12.67
CA GLN A 208 -17.68 15.45 -13.44
C GLN A 208 -17.02 14.47 -14.42
N GLY A 209 -17.24 13.16 -14.24
CA GLY A 209 -16.59 12.10 -15.00
C GLY A 209 -15.08 11.96 -14.71
N ALA A 210 -14.60 12.61 -13.66
CA ALA A 210 -13.18 12.65 -13.29
C ALA A 210 -12.90 12.02 -11.91
N VAL A 211 -13.83 11.22 -11.37
CA VAL A 211 -13.70 10.50 -10.11
C VAL A 211 -13.43 9.03 -10.37
N LEU A 212 -12.31 8.50 -9.85
CA LEU A 212 -12.00 7.08 -9.85
C LEU A 212 -12.46 6.46 -8.53
N THR A 213 -13.41 5.53 -8.60
CA THR A 213 -13.91 4.81 -7.44
C THR A 213 -13.16 3.48 -7.29
N ILE A 214 -12.60 3.23 -6.12
CA ILE A 214 -11.87 1.99 -5.83
C ILE A 214 -12.54 1.28 -4.66
N HIS A 215 -13.20 0.17 -4.96
CA HIS A 215 -13.82 -0.67 -3.95
C HIS A 215 -12.84 -1.72 -3.46
N THR A 216 -12.70 -1.80 -2.14
CA THR A 216 -12.11 -2.95 -1.46
C THR A 216 -13.22 -3.64 -0.68
N ASN A 217 -13.15 -4.95 -0.50
CA ASN A 217 -14.11 -5.68 0.35
C ASN A 217 -14.05 -5.15 1.80
N ARG A 218 -15.08 -5.46 2.60
CA ARG A 218 -15.19 -5.05 4.01
C ARG A 218 -13.99 -5.40 4.88
N SER A 219 -13.20 -6.40 4.48
CA SER A 219 -11.93 -6.79 5.10
C SER A 219 -10.70 -6.14 4.45
N GLY A 220 -10.88 -5.35 3.40
CA GLY A 220 -9.78 -4.86 2.57
C GLY A 220 -9.26 -5.88 1.57
N ASP A 221 -9.87 -7.08 1.53
CA ASP A 221 -9.46 -8.19 0.70
C ASP A 221 -10.34 -8.30 -0.53
N ILE A 222 -9.73 -8.64 -1.65
CA ILE A 222 -10.45 -9.05 -2.85
C ILE A 222 -10.45 -10.56 -2.84
N PRO A 223 -11.63 -11.23 -2.74
CA PRO A 223 -11.69 -12.67 -2.76
C PRO A 223 -11.14 -13.18 -4.10
N GLU A 224 -9.94 -13.72 -4.10
CA GLU A 224 -9.29 -14.25 -5.29
C GLU A 224 -9.89 -15.59 -5.75
N SER A 225 -10.53 -16.33 -4.86
CA SER A 225 -10.99 -17.69 -5.13
C SER A 225 -12.21 -17.80 -6.05
N GLU A 226 -12.98 -16.73 -6.22
CA GLU A 226 -14.24 -16.77 -6.98
C GLU A 226 -14.33 -15.79 -8.16
N SER A 227 -13.28 -15.04 -8.45
CA SER A 227 -13.35 -14.05 -9.51
C SER A 227 -13.29 -14.69 -10.90
N SER A 228 -14.34 -14.44 -11.70
CA SER A 228 -14.34 -14.78 -13.12
C SER A 228 -13.16 -14.07 -13.84
N PRO A 229 -12.70 -14.61 -14.99
CA PRO A 229 -11.64 -13.94 -15.78
C PRO A 229 -11.94 -12.47 -16.08
N GLN A 230 -13.21 -12.12 -16.28
CA GLN A 230 -13.68 -10.75 -16.52
C GLN A 230 -13.46 -9.83 -15.31
N LYS A 231 -13.80 -10.29 -14.10
CA LYS A 231 -13.55 -9.50 -12.88
C LYS A 231 -12.06 -9.26 -12.62
N ARG A 232 -11.21 -10.22 -13.00
CA ARG A 232 -9.74 -10.05 -12.90
C ARG A 232 -9.23 -8.98 -13.86
N GLU A 233 -9.74 -8.94 -15.08
CA GLU A 233 -9.40 -7.93 -16.08
C GLU A 233 -9.85 -6.53 -15.65
N GLU A 234 -11.07 -6.41 -15.11
CA GLU A 234 -11.58 -5.16 -14.54
C GLU A 234 -10.70 -4.64 -13.41
N LEU A 235 -10.26 -5.53 -12.53
CA LEU A 235 -9.39 -5.19 -11.40
C LEU A 235 -8.02 -4.72 -11.84
N GLU A 236 -7.43 -5.43 -12.81
CA GLU A 236 -6.15 -5.06 -13.40
C GLU A 236 -6.23 -3.69 -14.08
N LYS A 237 -7.35 -3.42 -14.76
CA LYS A 237 -7.62 -2.12 -15.37
C LYS A 237 -7.74 -1.01 -14.33
N LEU A 238 -8.43 -1.26 -13.21
CA LEU A 238 -8.54 -0.30 -12.10
C LEU A 238 -7.18 0.02 -11.49
N ARG A 239 -6.33 -0.99 -11.30
CA ARG A 239 -4.96 -0.79 -10.81
C ARG A 239 -4.12 0.06 -11.75
N GLN A 240 -4.19 -0.23 -13.05
CA GLN A 240 -3.49 0.55 -14.07
C GLN A 240 -3.98 2.00 -14.08
N GLN A 241 -5.30 2.22 -13.97
CA GLN A 241 -5.87 3.55 -13.89
C GLN A 241 -5.45 4.30 -12.62
N ALA A 242 -5.43 3.62 -11.48
CA ALA A 242 -4.99 4.20 -10.21
C ALA A 242 -3.50 4.59 -10.24
N ASN A 243 -2.65 3.74 -10.80
CA ASN A 243 -1.22 4.02 -10.92
C ASN A 243 -0.89 5.10 -11.97
N ALA A 244 -1.72 5.22 -13.00
CA ALA A 244 -1.55 6.21 -14.06
C ALA A 244 -2.23 7.55 -13.77
N ILE A 245 -2.86 7.72 -12.60
CA ILE A 245 -3.69 8.89 -12.30
C ILE A 245 -2.91 10.21 -12.32
N ASP A 246 -1.61 10.16 -12.04
CA ASP A 246 -0.70 11.32 -12.09
C ASP A 246 -0.48 11.85 -13.51
N SER A 247 -0.73 11.05 -14.53
CA SER A 247 -0.58 11.44 -15.92
C SER A 247 -1.70 12.39 -16.34
N TRP A 248 -1.38 13.38 -17.16
CA TRP A 248 -2.36 14.24 -17.82
C TRP A 248 -3.27 13.48 -18.82
N GLU A 249 -2.85 12.30 -19.25
CA GLU A 249 -3.66 11.42 -20.10
C GLU A 249 -4.78 10.73 -19.33
N SER A 250 -4.64 10.61 -18.02
CA SER A 250 -5.70 10.09 -17.15
C SER A 250 -6.83 11.10 -17.01
N PRO A 251 -8.10 10.72 -17.22
CA PRO A 251 -9.24 11.62 -17.07
C PRO A 251 -9.53 11.95 -15.59
N TYR A 252 -8.98 11.19 -14.65
CA TYR A 252 -9.34 11.28 -13.24
C TYR A 252 -8.53 12.33 -12.50
N ASN A 253 -9.21 13.13 -11.68
CA ASN A 253 -8.64 14.14 -10.79
C ASN A 253 -8.93 13.84 -9.31
N ALA A 254 -9.79 12.88 -9.03
CA ALA A 254 -10.10 12.43 -7.70
C ALA A 254 -10.14 10.90 -7.62
N ILE A 255 -9.81 10.39 -6.42
CA ILE A 255 -10.02 8.99 -6.03
C ILE A 255 -10.93 8.97 -4.82
N VAL A 256 -11.92 8.08 -4.83
CA VAL A 256 -12.70 7.71 -3.65
C VAL A 256 -12.46 6.24 -3.37
N SER A 257 -12.03 5.92 -2.14
CA SER A 257 -11.68 4.55 -1.74
C SER A 257 -12.20 4.22 -0.36
N VAL A 258 -12.54 2.96 -0.12
CA VAL A 258 -12.99 2.47 1.20
C VAL A 258 -11.85 2.47 2.22
N LEU A 259 -10.63 2.18 1.80
CA LEU A 259 -9.45 2.18 2.65
C LEU A 259 -8.35 3.00 2.00
N MET A 260 -7.38 3.41 2.81
CA MET A 260 -6.13 3.89 2.26
C MET A 260 -5.56 2.77 1.38
N LEU A 261 -5.18 3.13 0.15
CA LEU A 261 -4.50 2.19 -0.72
C LEU A 261 -3.26 1.72 0.02
N LYS A 262 -3.15 0.41 0.23
CA LYS A 262 -2.07 -0.22 1.00
C LYS A 262 -0.74 -0.07 0.26
N GLU A 263 0.32 -0.65 0.80
CA GLU A 263 1.68 -0.68 0.27
C GLU A 263 1.77 -0.90 -1.26
N GLY A 264 2.65 -0.18 -1.93
CA GLY A 264 2.89 -0.31 -3.36
C GLY A 264 2.12 0.68 -4.25
N TRP A 265 1.30 1.57 -3.69
CA TRP A 265 0.68 2.65 -4.46
C TRP A 265 1.60 3.88 -4.50
N ASP A 266 2.22 4.12 -5.66
CA ASP A 266 3.21 5.19 -5.87
C ASP A 266 2.61 6.35 -6.67
N VAL A 267 1.56 7.00 -6.13
CA VAL A 267 0.97 8.21 -6.71
C VAL A 267 1.53 9.44 -6.01
N ARG A 268 2.26 10.27 -6.76
CA ARG A 268 3.03 11.40 -6.23
C ARG A 268 2.22 12.68 -6.11
N ASN A 269 1.15 12.81 -6.87
CA ASN A 269 0.40 14.05 -7.02
C ASN A 269 -0.87 14.14 -6.17
N VAL A 270 -1.04 13.26 -5.19
CA VAL A 270 -2.07 13.45 -4.17
C VAL A 270 -1.71 14.68 -3.33
N THR A 271 -2.53 15.70 -3.40
CA THR A 271 -2.32 16.98 -2.71
C THR A 271 -3.30 17.22 -1.58
N THR A 272 -4.49 16.63 -1.68
CA THR A 272 -5.55 16.80 -0.68
C THR A 272 -6.12 15.45 -0.29
N ILE A 273 -6.22 15.20 1.01
CA ILE A 273 -6.77 13.96 1.58
C ILE A 273 -7.93 14.32 2.49
N VAL A 274 -9.07 13.67 2.27
CA VAL A 274 -10.27 13.78 3.10
C VAL A 274 -10.59 12.43 3.70
N GLY A 275 -10.45 12.29 5.01
CA GLY A 275 -10.78 11.07 5.74
C GLY A 275 -12.17 11.16 6.36
N LEU A 276 -13.14 10.40 5.83
CA LEU A 276 -14.53 10.38 6.27
C LEU A 276 -14.86 9.17 7.15
N ARG A 277 -13.88 8.69 7.91
CA ARG A 277 -14.05 7.54 8.81
C ARG A 277 -13.45 7.82 10.17
N ALA A 278 -14.05 7.23 11.21
CA ALA A 278 -13.43 7.25 12.52
C ALA A 278 -12.15 6.40 12.51
N TYR A 279 -11.02 7.00 12.83
CA TYR A 279 -9.79 6.26 13.11
C TYR A 279 -9.85 5.82 14.58
N SER A 280 -9.81 4.52 14.84
CA SER A 280 -9.59 4.05 16.20
C SER A 280 -8.16 4.45 16.61
N SER A 281 -8.02 4.94 17.84
CA SER A 281 -6.72 5.36 18.42
C SER A 281 -5.67 4.23 18.52
N GLN A 282 -5.95 3.05 17.99
CA GLN A 282 -5.09 1.86 18.01
C GLN A 282 -4.44 1.53 16.66
N SER A 283 -4.73 2.26 15.57
CA SER A 283 -3.90 2.17 14.37
C SER A 283 -2.69 3.09 14.56
N ASN A 284 -1.67 2.52 15.16
CA ASN A 284 -0.35 3.15 15.24
C ASN A 284 0.35 3.10 13.90
#